data_3a8bca429346a16156abf7428cbbe2eb
#
_entry.id   3a8bca429346a16156abf7428cbbe2eb
#
_cell.length_a   1.000
_cell.length_b   1.000
_cell.length_c   1.000
_cell.angle_alpha   90.00
_cell.angle_beta   90.00
_cell.angle_gamma   90.00
#
_symmetry.space_group_name_H-M   'P 1'
#
loop_
_entity.id
_entity.type
_entity.pdbx_description
1 polymer ?
#
loop_
_entity_poly.entity_id
_entity_poly.type
_entity_poly.pdbx_seq_one_letter_code
_entity_poly.pdbx_strand_id
1 'polypeptide(L)'
;MVFITAGMGGGTGTGAAPVVAEVAKELGILTVAVVTKPFNFERRSKVADKGLAELVEHVDSLITIPNQKLHDVLGDGTSMKDAFAAANNVLLGAVKGIADLIILPGLINVDFADVRTVMSEMGSAMMGTGRASGANRARDAAEAAIRSPLLDDININGARGILVNVAAADLTMGEFMEVGDMVEEFASENATVVVGTVIDESLGDDLMVTIVATGLDKVSKPSIVVSNDASLDSAAADGDYTSFDEPPHLRNPVRYGNAVESVDIQSKDMDYLDVPAFLRRQAD
;
A
#
# COMPACT_ATOMS: atom_id res chain seq x y z
N MET A 1 -5.33 -8.60 15.98
CA MET A 1 -4.93 -7.48 15.14
C MET A 1 -3.93 -6.60 15.88
N VAL A 2 -2.94 -6.09 15.18
CA VAL A 2 -1.93 -5.15 15.71
C VAL A 2 -1.92 -3.92 14.82
N PHE A 3 -1.95 -2.73 15.45
CA PHE A 3 -1.67 -1.46 14.79
C PHE A 3 -0.25 -1.03 15.11
N ILE A 4 0.53 -0.75 14.09
CA ILE A 4 1.88 -0.21 14.22
C ILE A 4 1.84 1.24 13.77
N THR A 5 2.11 2.18 14.70
CA THR A 5 2.14 3.60 14.38
C THR A 5 3.56 4.15 14.54
N ALA A 6 4.07 4.83 13.52
CA ALA A 6 5.40 5.40 13.56
C ALA A 6 5.55 6.61 12.64
N GLY A 7 6.44 7.53 13.04
CA GLY A 7 6.98 8.54 12.14
C GLY A 7 8.20 7.98 11.40
N MET A 8 8.12 7.91 10.08
CA MET A 8 9.21 7.40 9.24
C MET A 8 10.25 8.49 8.96
N GLY A 9 11.48 8.08 8.68
CA GLY A 9 12.60 9.00 8.42
C GLY A 9 13.53 9.23 9.62
N GLY A 10 13.09 8.85 10.82
CA GLY A 10 13.93 8.80 12.01
C GLY A 10 14.66 7.45 12.17
N GLY A 11 15.37 7.28 13.28
CA GLY A 11 16.06 6.01 13.61
C GLY A 11 15.10 4.97 14.17
N THR A 12 14.38 5.32 15.25
CA THR A 12 13.56 4.37 16.03
C THR A 12 12.37 3.86 15.22
N GLY A 13 11.51 4.75 14.70
CA GLY A 13 10.31 4.36 13.97
C GLY A 13 10.65 3.59 12.70
N THR A 14 11.61 4.09 11.92
CA THR A 14 12.00 3.49 10.64
C THR A 14 12.63 2.10 10.82
N GLY A 15 13.45 1.91 11.86
CA GLY A 15 14.12 0.63 12.08
C GLY A 15 13.32 -0.39 12.89
N ALA A 16 12.47 0.07 13.84
CA ALA A 16 11.73 -0.85 14.70
C ALA A 16 10.39 -1.32 14.11
N ALA A 17 9.71 -0.47 13.32
CA ALA A 17 8.40 -0.83 12.78
C ALA A 17 8.43 -2.09 11.90
N PRO A 18 9.38 -2.27 10.95
CA PRO A 18 9.47 -3.51 10.16
C PRO A 18 9.70 -4.75 11.02
N VAL A 19 10.56 -4.67 12.03
CA VAL A 19 10.87 -5.81 12.92
C VAL A 19 9.64 -6.23 13.73
N VAL A 20 8.90 -5.27 14.26
CA VAL A 20 7.65 -5.57 14.99
C VAL A 20 6.60 -6.16 14.04
N ALA A 21 6.53 -5.67 12.82
CA ALA A 21 5.62 -6.17 11.80
C ALA A 21 5.96 -7.62 11.41
N GLU A 22 7.24 -7.94 11.23
CA GLU A 22 7.72 -9.28 10.93
C GLU A 22 7.29 -10.28 12.00
N VAL A 23 7.54 -9.97 13.27
CA VAL A 23 7.14 -10.82 14.40
C VAL A 23 5.62 -11.00 14.47
N ALA A 24 4.84 -9.93 14.25
CA ALA A 24 3.38 -10.02 14.24
C ALA A 24 2.88 -10.91 13.10
N LYS A 25 3.48 -10.79 11.92
CA LYS A 25 3.16 -11.62 10.74
C LYS A 25 3.50 -13.09 10.96
N GLU A 26 4.66 -13.39 11.56
CA GLU A 26 5.05 -14.78 11.93
C GLU A 26 4.05 -15.42 12.90
N LEU A 27 3.45 -14.64 13.78
CA LEU A 27 2.41 -15.07 14.71
C LEU A 27 1.02 -15.18 14.06
N GLY A 28 0.87 -14.87 12.77
CA GLY A 28 -0.40 -14.89 12.04
C GLY A 28 -1.38 -13.80 12.46
N ILE A 29 -0.90 -12.71 13.07
CA ILE A 29 -1.70 -11.59 13.55
C ILE A 29 -1.91 -10.61 12.41
N LEU A 30 -3.18 -10.23 12.13
CA LEU A 30 -3.49 -9.16 11.18
C LEU A 30 -2.75 -7.88 11.59
N THR A 31 -1.86 -7.40 10.73
CA THR A 31 -0.94 -6.30 11.02
C THR A 31 -1.21 -5.13 10.09
N VAL A 32 -1.64 -4.01 10.65
CA VAL A 32 -1.89 -2.76 9.94
C VAL A 32 -0.90 -1.70 10.42
N ALA A 33 -0.11 -1.17 9.49
CA ALA A 33 0.78 -0.05 9.80
C ALA A 33 0.15 1.27 9.37
N VAL A 34 0.15 2.25 10.28
CA VAL A 34 -0.29 3.63 10.03
C VAL A 34 0.88 4.55 10.32
N VAL A 35 1.51 5.05 9.28
CA VAL A 35 2.79 5.75 9.42
C VAL A 35 2.79 7.10 8.71
N THR A 36 3.57 8.06 9.24
CA THR A 36 3.72 9.36 8.61
C THR A 36 5.03 9.44 7.82
N LYS A 37 4.97 10.08 6.64
CA LYS A 37 6.17 10.52 5.90
C LYS A 37 6.55 11.92 6.37
N PRO A 38 7.87 12.19 6.54
CA PRO A 38 8.34 13.49 7.02
C PRO A 38 8.00 14.62 6.06
N PHE A 39 7.95 15.84 6.59
CA PHE A 39 7.87 17.05 5.77
C PHE A 39 9.12 17.20 4.89
N ASN A 40 8.98 17.90 3.76
CA ASN A 40 10.08 18.10 2.81
C ASN A 40 11.28 18.85 3.43
N PHE A 41 11.03 19.79 4.33
CA PHE A 41 12.09 20.54 5.02
C PHE A 41 12.95 19.69 5.95
N GLU A 42 12.45 18.54 6.43
CA GLU A 42 13.23 17.63 7.29
C GLU A 42 14.34 16.88 6.51
N ARG A 43 14.28 16.83 5.18
CA ARG A 43 15.25 16.17 4.29
C ARG A 43 15.52 14.70 4.60
N ARG A 44 14.52 14.01 5.16
CA ARG A 44 14.60 12.59 5.57
C ARG A 44 13.74 11.65 4.72
N SER A 45 13.15 12.14 3.63
CA SER A 45 12.23 11.35 2.78
C SER A 45 12.88 10.08 2.24
N LYS A 46 14.16 10.12 1.82
CA LYS A 46 14.87 8.92 1.33
C LYS A 46 15.02 7.82 2.39
N VAL A 47 15.20 8.19 3.65
CA VAL A 47 15.28 7.23 4.77
C VAL A 47 13.89 6.66 5.04
N ALA A 48 12.86 7.53 5.02
CA ALA A 48 11.48 7.10 5.16
C ALA A 48 11.06 6.13 4.06
N ASP A 49 11.35 6.44 2.80
CA ASP A 49 11.00 5.59 1.64
C ASP A 49 11.65 4.21 1.73
N LYS A 50 12.92 4.13 2.17
CA LYS A 50 13.60 2.85 2.40
C LYS A 50 12.90 2.02 3.50
N GLY A 51 12.56 2.65 4.63
CA GLY A 51 11.86 1.96 5.71
C GLY A 51 10.44 1.56 5.35
N LEU A 52 9.74 2.35 4.52
CA LEU A 52 8.42 1.99 3.99
C LEU A 52 8.49 0.78 3.06
N ALA A 53 9.51 0.72 2.20
CA ALA A 53 9.73 -0.43 1.31
C ALA A 53 10.00 -1.72 2.10
N GLU A 54 10.70 -1.63 3.22
CA GLU A 54 10.92 -2.77 4.13
C GLU A 54 9.64 -3.12 4.90
N LEU A 55 8.92 -2.12 5.41
CA LEU A 55 7.72 -2.32 6.21
C LEU A 55 6.58 -2.98 5.41
N VAL A 56 6.39 -2.61 4.13
CA VAL A 56 5.32 -3.15 3.28
C VAL A 56 5.42 -4.68 3.07
N GLU A 57 6.61 -5.25 3.18
CA GLU A 57 6.82 -6.70 3.04
C GLU A 57 6.28 -7.50 4.23
N HIS A 58 6.13 -6.83 5.39
CA HIS A 58 5.79 -7.44 6.67
C HIS A 58 4.40 -7.09 7.19
N VAL A 59 3.67 -6.18 6.54
CA VAL A 59 2.30 -5.81 6.95
C VAL A 59 1.25 -6.31 5.96
N ASP A 60 0.03 -6.50 6.43
CA ASP A 60 -1.12 -6.82 5.58
C ASP A 60 -1.63 -5.56 4.87
N SER A 61 -1.64 -4.42 5.58
CA SER A 61 -2.04 -3.12 5.04
C SER A 61 -1.12 -2.00 5.55
N LEU A 62 -0.68 -1.13 4.64
CA LEU A 62 0.16 0.02 4.94
C LEU A 62 -0.55 1.32 4.61
N ILE A 63 -1.00 2.04 5.63
CA ILE A 63 -1.58 3.38 5.51
C ILE A 63 -0.45 4.41 5.67
N THR A 64 -0.15 5.14 4.60
CA THR A 64 0.90 6.17 4.61
C THR A 64 0.28 7.55 4.60
N ILE A 65 0.65 8.39 5.57
CA ILE A 65 0.19 9.77 5.70
C ILE A 65 1.35 10.72 5.34
N PRO A 66 1.35 11.35 4.16
CA PRO A 66 2.36 12.33 3.80
C PRO A 66 2.13 13.64 4.55
N ASN A 67 3.04 13.99 5.49
CA ASN A 67 2.91 15.26 6.25
C ASN A 67 2.90 16.50 5.33
N GLN A 68 3.52 16.39 4.14
CA GLN A 68 3.52 17.49 3.18
C GLN A 68 2.10 17.84 2.70
N LYS A 69 1.25 16.83 2.48
CA LYS A 69 -0.16 17.06 2.11
C LYS A 69 -0.95 17.79 3.21
N LEU A 70 -0.61 17.53 4.49
CA LEU A 70 -1.20 18.26 5.61
C LEU A 70 -0.75 19.74 5.63
N HIS A 71 0.51 20.00 5.30
CA HIS A 71 1.01 21.39 5.18
C HIS A 71 0.27 22.14 4.07
N ASP A 72 0.02 21.50 2.93
CA ASP A 72 -0.65 22.12 1.78
C ASP A 72 -2.10 22.55 2.14
N VAL A 73 -2.74 21.84 3.07
CA VAL A 73 -4.07 22.20 3.62
C VAL A 73 -4.02 23.25 4.70
N LEU A 74 -3.05 23.14 5.62
CA LEU A 74 -2.94 24.03 6.77
C LEU A 74 -2.39 25.41 6.39
N GLY A 75 -1.59 25.46 5.32
CA GLY A 75 -0.96 26.69 4.81
C GLY A 75 0.28 27.14 5.58
N ASP A 76 1.05 28.05 4.96
CA ASP A 76 2.35 28.54 5.47
C ASP A 76 2.28 29.29 6.81
N GLY A 77 1.10 29.77 7.20
CA GLY A 77 0.91 30.49 8.47
C GLY A 77 0.81 29.58 9.70
N THR A 78 0.78 28.26 9.51
CA THR A 78 0.62 27.30 10.60
C THR A 78 1.93 27.12 11.37
N SER A 79 1.86 27.13 12.71
CA SER A 79 3.04 26.87 13.52
C SER A 79 3.53 25.43 13.35
N MET A 80 4.84 25.21 13.50
CA MET A 80 5.42 23.85 13.47
C MET A 80 4.75 22.91 14.48
N LYS A 81 4.41 23.43 15.67
CA LYS A 81 3.73 22.66 16.71
C LYS A 81 2.34 22.20 16.23
N ASP A 82 1.60 23.09 15.60
CA ASP A 82 0.24 22.80 15.14
C ASP A 82 0.28 21.85 13.92
N ALA A 83 1.28 21.98 13.04
CA ALA A 83 1.49 21.05 11.93
C ALA A 83 1.74 19.61 12.41
N PHE A 84 2.61 19.42 13.43
CA PHE A 84 2.82 18.11 14.03
C PHE A 84 1.61 17.62 14.83
N ALA A 85 0.88 18.51 15.50
CA ALA A 85 -0.37 18.15 16.17
C ALA A 85 -1.42 17.67 15.16
N ALA A 86 -1.53 18.31 14.00
CA ALA A 86 -2.41 17.87 12.92
C ALA A 86 -2.02 16.48 12.41
N ALA A 87 -0.73 16.22 12.18
CA ALA A 87 -0.25 14.89 11.78
C ALA A 87 -0.60 13.80 12.82
N ASN A 88 -0.43 14.10 14.11
CA ASN A 88 -0.81 13.20 15.18
C ASN A 88 -2.32 12.96 15.24
N ASN A 89 -3.13 13.99 15.01
CA ASN A 89 -4.59 13.87 14.98
C ASN A 89 -5.06 13.00 13.82
N VAL A 90 -4.41 13.07 12.67
CA VAL A 90 -4.71 12.20 11.52
C VAL A 90 -4.35 10.74 11.85
N LEU A 91 -3.17 10.48 12.44
CA LEU A 91 -2.81 9.14 12.92
C LEU A 91 -3.82 8.60 13.94
N LEU A 92 -4.21 9.43 14.91
CA LEU A 92 -5.22 9.06 15.90
C LEU A 92 -6.56 8.73 15.24
N GLY A 93 -7.02 9.57 14.31
CA GLY A 93 -8.25 9.37 13.57
C GLY A 93 -8.25 8.06 12.77
N ALA A 94 -7.12 7.75 12.13
CA ALA A 94 -6.94 6.51 11.40
C ALA A 94 -7.10 5.28 12.28
N VAL A 95 -6.33 5.21 13.35
CA VAL A 95 -6.34 4.06 14.26
C VAL A 95 -7.66 3.97 15.01
N LYS A 96 -8.17 5.11 15.53
CA LYS A 96 -9.43 5.17 16.25
C LYS A 96 -10.59 4.76 15.34
N GLY A 97 -10.67 5.29 14.11
CA GLY A 97 -11.76 4.99 13.18
C GLY A 97 -11.89 3.49 12.85
N ILE A 98 -10.78 2.78 12.74
CA ILE A 98 -10.79 1.32 12.49
C ILE A 98 -11.04 0.54 13.80
N ALA A 99 -10.41 0.95 14.91
CA ALA A 99 -10.54 0.27 16.19
C ALA A 99 -11.96 0.38 16.75
N ASP A 100 -12.56 1.56 16.68
CA ASP A 100 -13.90 1.82 17.18
C ASP A 100 -14.97 0.96 16.47
N LEU A 101 -14.84 0.74 15.15
CA LEU A 101 -15.72 -0.17 14.41
C LEU A 101 -15.74 -1.60 14.96
N ILE A 102 -14.62 -2.04 15.52
CA ILE A 102 -14.47 -3.42 16.05
C ILE A 102 -14.87 -3.50 17.52
N ILE A 103 -14.55 -2.45 18.30
CA ILE A 103 -14.65 -2.48 19.76
C ILE A 103 -15.95 -1.89 20.27
N LEU A 104 -16.42 -0.80 19.63
CA LEU A 104 -17.60 -0.08 20.10
C LEU A 104 -18.87 -0.62 19.46
N PRO A 105 -19.97 -0.71 20.23
CA PRO A 105 -21.26 -1.07 19.66
C PRO A 105 -21.78 0.09 18.78
N GLY A 106 -22.20 -0.23 17.58
CA GLY A 106 -22.88 0.69 16.66
C GLY A 106 -24.30 0.21 16.35
N LEU A 107 -25.00 0.94 15.47
CA LEU A 107 -26.27 0.50 14.91
C LEU A 107 -26.06 -0.62 13.88
N ILE A 108 -24.99 -0.52 13.12
CA ILE A 108 -24.52 -1.55 12.18
C ILE A 108 -23.09 -1.90 12.58
N ASN A 109 -22.94 -3.09 13.15
CA ASN A 109 -21.65 -3.57 13.60
C ASN A 109 -20.92 -4.28 12.47
N VAL A 110 -19.63 -3.99 12.36
CA VAL A 110 -18.70 -4.69 11.46
C VAL A 110 -17.97 -5.74 12.28
N ASP A 111 -17.99 -6.98 11.85
CA ASP A 111 -17.24 -8.01 12.52
C ASP A 111 -15.74 -8.01 12.14
N PHE A 112 -14.94 -8.67 12.95
CA PHE A 112 -13.49 -8.71 12.71
C PHE A 112 -13.15 -9.42 11.39
N ALA A 113 -13.99 -10.37 10.93
CA ALA A 113 -13.75 -11.09 9.69
C ALA A 113 -13.89 -10.16 8.46
N ASP A 114 -14.87 -9.26 8.49
CA ASP A 114 -15.06 -8.26 7.44
C ASP A 114 -13.90 -7.27 7.39
N VAL A 115 -13.50 -6.73 8.55
CA VAL A 115 -12.31 -5.86 8.65
C VAL A 115 -11.07 -6.59 8.15
N ARG A 116 -10.89 -7.85 8.53
CA ARG A 116 -9.77 -8.65 8.07
C ARG A 116 -9.77 -8.83 6.56
N THR A 117 -10.93 -9.09 5.95
CA THR A 117 -11.06 -9.25 4.50
C THR A 117 -10.61 -7.99 3.76
N VAL A 118 -11.11 -6.82 4.16
CA VAL A 118 -10.74 -5.54 3.56
C VAL A 118 -9.26 -5.20 3.79
N MET A 119 -8.75 -5.39 5.01
CA MET A 119 -7.38 -5.02 5.38
C MET A 119 -6.32 -6.03 4.90
N SER A 120 -6.71 -7.25 4.54
CA SER A 120 -5.79 -8.26 3.96
C SER A 120 -5.58 -8.08 2.46
N GLU A 121 -6.27 -7.15 1.81
CA GLU A 121 -5.96 -6.75 0.44
C GLU A 121 -4.58 -6.07 0.44
N MET A 122 -3.55 -6.86 0.08
CA MET A 122 -2.15 -6.44 0.12
C MET A 122 -1.91 -5.22 -0.76
N GLY A 123 -1.15 -4.26 -0.21
CA GLY A 123 -0.75 -3.07 -0.94
C GLY A 123 -0.80 -1.80 -0.08
N SER A 124 -0.62 -0.68 -0.74
CA SER A 124 -0.80 0.62 -0.11
C SER A 124 -2.28 0.86 0.19
N ALA A 125 -2.54 1.39 1.35
CA ALA A 125 -3.85 1.86 1.76
C ALA A 125 -3.80 3.36 2.04
N MET A 126 -4.91 4.01 1.77
CA MET A 126 -5.07 5.44 2.01
C MET A 126 -6.34 5.69 2.81
N MET A 127 -6.40 6.84 3.46
CA MET A 127 -7.56 7.21 4.23
C MET A 127 -7.96 8.66 4.02
N GLY A 128 -9.25 8.91 4.14
CA GLY A 128 -9.82 10.25 4.24
C GLY A 128 -10.76 10.35 5.42
N THR A 129 -10.81 11.51 6.04
CA THR A 129 -11.76 11.80 7.12
C THR A 129 -12.44 13.11 6.82
N GLY A 130 -13.76 13.12 6.92
CA GLY A 130 -14.58 14.33 6.83
C GLY A 130 -15.46 14.49 8.06
N ARG A 131 -15.69 15.72 8.47
CA ARG A 131 -16.57 16.07 9.58
C ARG A 131 -17.45 17.24 9.16
N ALA A 132 -18.74 17.13 9.41
CA ALA A 132 -19.71 18.18 9.10
C ALA A 132 -20.83 18.23 10.13
N SER A 133 -21.52 19.35 10.16
CA SER A 133 -22.69 19.61 11.02
C SER A 133 -23.84 20.21 10.20
N GLY A 134 -25.07 20.12 10.73
CA GLY A 134 -26.25 20.70 10.12
C GLY A 134 -27.07 19.73 9.28
N ALA A 135 -28.01 20.25 8.48
CA ALA A 135 -29.02 19.43 7.79
C ALA A 135 -28.47 18.47 6.72
N ASN A 136 -27.32 18.81 6.10
CA ASN A 136 -26.67 18.02 5.06
C ASN A 136 -25.36 17.38 5.57
N ARG A 137 -25.21 17.23 6.89
CA ARG A 137 -23.94 16.78 7.50
C ARG A 137 -23.42 15.45 6.95
N ALA A 138 -24.29 14.52 6.60
CA ALA A 138 -23.92 13.23 6.04
C ALA A 138 -23.22 13.39 4.69
N ARG A 139 -23.83 14.13 3.78
CA ARG A 139 -23.27 14.41 2.46
C ARG A 139 -21.98 15.21 2.53
N ASP A 140 -22.01 16.30 3.30
CA ASP A 140 -20.84 17.20 3.42
C ASP A 140 -19.63 16.46 4.05
N ALA A 141 -19.89 15.62 5.05
CA ALA A 141 -18.83 14.82 5.68
C ALA A 141 -18.28 13.74 4.73
N ALA A 142 -19.15 13.03 4.00
CA ALA A 142 -18.73 12.02 3.03
C ALA A 142 -17.92 12.66 1.89
N GLU A 143 -18.41 13.79 1.34
CA GLU A 143 -17.68 14.54 0.31
C GLU A 143 -16.31 15.03 0.81
N ALA A 144 -16.25 15.56 2.02
CA ALA A 144 -14.99 15.99 2.64
C ALA A 144 -14.03 14.80 2.88
N ALA A 145 -14.53 13.62 3.23
CA ALA A 145 -13.72 12.43 3.40
C ALA A 145 -13.14 11.94 2.06
N ILE A 146 -13.96 11.89 1.01
CA ILE A 146 -13.56 11.45 -0.34
C ILE A 146 -12.56 12.43 -0.97
N ARG A 147 -12.79 13.75 -0.78
CA ARG A 147 -11.91 14.81 -1.27
C ARG A 147 -10.76 15.13 -0.32
N SER A 148 -10.50 14.26 0.66
CA SER A 148 -9.38 14.47 1.56
C SER A 148 -8.08 14.58 0.76
N PRO A 149 -7.21 15.57 1.03
CA PRO A 149 -5.91 15.72 0.37
C PRO A 149 -5.01 14.48 0.50
N LEU A 150 -5.29 13.64 1.49
CA LEU A 150 -4.59 12.38 1.69
C LEU A 150 -4.99 11.32 0.65
N LEU A 151 -6.13 11.50 -0.02
CA LEU A 151 -6.63 10.63 -1.10
C LEU A 151 -6.42 11.21 -2.51
N ASP A 152 -6.03 12.49 -2.62
CA ASP A 152 -6.11 13.29 -3.85
C ASP A 152 -5.18 12.79 -4.99
N ASP A 153 -4.07 12.13 -4.67
CA ASP A 153 -3.12 11.62 -5.67
C ASP A 153 -3.45 10.21 -6.18
N ILE A 154 -4.57 9.60 -5.71
CA ILE A 154 -4.84 8.19 -5.96
C ILE A 154 -6.22 8.01 -6.55
N ASN A 155 -6.27 7.21 -7.61
CA ASN A 155 -7.51 6.80 -8.20
C ASN A 155 -8.19 5.76 -7.28
N ILE A 156 -9.13 6.20 -6.44
CA ILE A 156 -9.90 5.35 -5.53
C ILE A 156 -10.63 4.24 -6.32
N ASN A 157 -10.93 4.48 -7.61
CA ASN A 157 -11.51 3.47 -8.51
C ASN A 157 -10.65 2.21 -8.68
N GLY A 158 -9.39 2.24 -8.20
CA GLY A 158 -8.50 1.07 -8.17
C GLY A 158 -8.51 0.30 -6.86
N ALA A 159 -9.21 0.80 -5.83
CA ALA A 159 -9.29 0.15 -4.53
C ALA A 159 -9.99 -1.22 -4.64
N ARG A 160 -9.46 -2.21 -3.94
CA ARG A 160 -10.06 -3.55 -3.85
C ARG A 160 -10.92 -3.70 -2.61
N GLY A 161 -10.59 -2.98 -1.56
CA GLY A 161 -11.34 -2.92 -0.33
C GLY A 161 -11.57 -1.49 0.11
N ILE A 162 -12.76 -1.22 0.60
CA ILE A 162 -13.13 0.09 1.17
C ILE A 162 -13.80 -0.18 2.52
N LEU A 163 -13.25 0.39 3.57
CA LEU A 163 -13.84 0.38 4.90
C LEU A 163 -14.34 1.79 5.22
N VAL A 164 -15.60 1.90 5.56
CA VAL A 164 -16.26 3.16 5.91
C VAL A 164 -16.73 3.12 7.34
N ASN A 165 -16.32 4.10 8.12
CA ASN A 165 -16.81 4.34 9.47
C ASN A 165 -17.63 5.62 9.51
N VAL A 166 -18.90 5.52 9.91
CA VAL A 166 -19.79 6.66 10.14
C VAL A 166 -20.00 6.81 11.64
N ALA A 167 -19.44 7.87 12.21
CA ALA A 167 -19.56 8.16 13.64
C ALA A 167 -20.45 9.40 13.87
N ALA A 168 -21.43 9.26 14.72
CA ALA A 168 -22.31 10.35 15.16
C ALA A 168 -22.94 10.03 16.51
N ALA A 169 -23.38 11.06 17.24
CA ALA A 169 -24.16 10.86 18.47
C ALA A 169 -25.58 10.34 18.14
N ASP A 170 -26.18 10.86 17.08
CA ASP A 170 -27.49 10.46 16.59
C ASP A 170 -27.45 10.38 15.06
N LEU A 171 -27.59 9.16 14.54
CA LEU A 171 -27.52 8.86 13.11
C LEU A 171 -28.89 8.40 12.61
N THR A 172 -29.40 9.07 11.59
CA THR A 172 -30.65 8.66 10.93
C THR A 172 -30.38 7.65 9.81
N MET A 173 -31.38 6.84 9.49
CA MET A 173 -31.31 5.88 8.39
C MET A 173 -31.04 6.57 7.05
N GLY A 174 -31.61 7.76 6.83
CA GLY A 174 -31.39 8.55 5.61
C GLY A 174 -29.94 8.99 5.46
N GLU A 175 -29.33 9.50 6.54
CA GLU A 175 -27.93 9.90 6.56
C GLU A 175 -26.99 8.71 6.29
N PHE A 176 -27.29 7.56 6.87
CA PHE A 176 -26.51 6.34 6.63
C PHE A 176 -26.56 5.90 5.15
N MET A 177 -27.77 5.89 4.56
CA MET A 177 -27.95 5.54 3.14
C MET A 177 -27.25 6.54 2.23
N GLU A 178 -27.33 7.83 2.52
CA GLU A 178 -26.68 8.89 1.74
C GLU A 178 -25.15 8.73 1.72
N VAL A 179 -24.52 8.39 2.86
CA VAL A 179 -23.10 8.09 2.91
C VAL A 179 -22.76 6.83 2.11
N GLY A 180 -23.59 5.78 2.22
CA GLY A 180 -23.42 4.53 1.49
C GLY A 180 -23.44 4.74 -0.02
N ASP A 181 -24.46 5.40 -0.52
CA ASP A 181 -24.64 5.68 -1.95
C ASP A 181 -23.46 6.49 -2.51
N MET A 182 -23.00 7.49 -1.76
CA MET A 182 -21.85 8.29 -2.18
C MET A 182 -20.55 7.47 -2.26
N VAL A 183 -20.32 6.57 -1.30
CA VAL A 183 -19.11 5.72 -1.32
C VAL A 183 -19.21 4.71 -2.46
N GLU A 184 -20.38 4.14 -2.72
CA GLU A 184 -20.59 3.18 -3.81
C GLU A 184 -20.35 3.82 -5.19
N GLU A 185 -20.68 5.09 -5.37
CA GLU A 185 -20.41 5.84 -6.61
C GLU A 185 -18.89 5.93 -6.91
N PHE A 186 -18.06 5.98 -5.87
CA PHE A 186 -16.59 6.05 -5.98
C PHE A 186 -15.88 4.69 -5.93
N ALA A 187 -16.60 3.65 -5.49
CA ALA A 187 -16.06 2.30 -5.42
C ALA A 187 -15.97 1.66 -6.82
N SER A 188 -14.98 0.81 -7.04
CA SER A 188 -14.98 -0.04 -8.24
C SER A 188 -16.02 -1.15 -8.11
N GLU A 189 -16.57 -1.63 -9.24
CA GLU A 189 -17.55 -2.73 -9.27
C GLU A 189 -17.05 -4.01 -8.56
N ASN A 190 -15.73 -4.19 -8.43
CA ASN A 190 -15.11 -5.36 -7.83
C ASN A 190 -14.58 -5.08 -6.40
N ALA A 191 -14.83 -3.89 -5.85
CA ALA A 191 -14.37 -3.56 -4.50
C ALA A 191 -15.27 -4.20 -3.44
N THR A 192 -14.64 -4.73 -2.39
CA THR A 192 -15.36 -5.13 -1.17
C THR A 192 -15.60 -3.89 -0.33
N VAL A 193 -16.85 -3.43 -0.22
CA VAL A 193 -17.22 -2.28 0.59
C VAL A 193 -17.82 -2.75 1.89
N VAL A 194 -17.25 -2.30 3.01
CA VAL A 194 -17.76 -2.57 4.37
C VAL A 194 -18.07 -1.24 5.02
N VAL A 195 -19.33 -1.04 5.38
CA VAL A 195 -19.81 0.19 6.04
C VAL A 195 -20.28 -0.16 7.45
N GLY A 196 -19.72 0.52 8.43
CA GLY A 196 -20.15 0.38 9.82
C GLY A 196 -20.42 1.73 10.48
N THR A 197 -21.13 1.67 11.61
CA THR A 197 -21.51 2.84 12.37
C THR A 197 -20.97 2.77 13.80
N VAL A 198 -20.60 3.91 14.34
CA VAL A 198 -20.17 4.05 15.73
C VAL A 198 -20.97 5.17 16.39
N ILE A 199 -21.53 4.91 17.57
CA ILE A 199 -22.20 5.94 18.36
C ILE A 199 -21.13 6.64 19.21
N ASP A 200 -20.89 7.93 18.93
CA ASP A 200 -19.95 8.77 19.68
C ASP A 200 -20.65 10.05 20.15
N GLU A 201 -21.11 10.06 21.40
CA GLU A 201 -21.80 11.18 22.01
C GLU A 201 -20.94 12.46 22.07
N SER A 202 -19.61 12.32 21.99
CA SER A 202 -18.70 13.48 22.02
C SER A 202 -18.76 14.34 20.75
N LEU A 203 -19.35 13.82 19.69
CA LEU A 203 -19.54 14.56 18.43
C LEU A 203 -20.72 15.54 18.47
N GLY A 204 -21.67 15.34 19.39
CA GLY A 204 -22.86 16.20 19.48
C GLY A 204 -23.64 16.22 18.17
N ASP A 205 -23.80 17.40 17.57
CA ASP A 205 -24.52 17.57 16.29
C ASP A 205 -23.68 17.23 15.05
N ASP A 206 -22.39 16.94 15.22
CA ASP A 206 -21.51 16.62 14.10
C ASP A 206 -21.62 15.16 13.68
N LEU A 207 -21.39 14.93 12.40
CA LEU A 207 -21.21 13.60 11.81
C LEU A 207 -19.79 13.50 11.24
N MET A 208 -19.10 12.42 11.52
CA MET A 208 -17.77 12.15 11.03
C MET A 208 -17.77 10.89 10.17
N VAL A 209 -17.23 11.00 8.97
CA VAL A 209 -17.02 9.87 8.05
C VAL A 209 -15.52 9.63 7.92
N THR A 210 -15.10 8.39 8.14
CA THR A 210 -13.72 7.96 7.86
C THR A 210 -13.76 6.87 6.82
N ILE A 211 -13.03 7.07 5.73
CA ILE A 211 -12.92 6.12 4.62
C ILE A 211 -11.50 5.61 4.56
N VAL A 212 -11.33 4.30 4.51
CA VAL A 212 -10.02 3.64 4.30
C VAL A 212 -10.13 2.81 3.02
N ALA A 213 -9.34 3.15 2.02
CA ALA A 213 -9.25 2.43 0.76
C ALA A 213 -7.98 1.57 0.75
N THR A 214 -8.10 0.28 0.46
CA THR A 214 -7.00 -0.69 0.47
C THR A 214 -6.77 -1.33 -0.90
N GLY A 215 -5.62 -1.93 -1.11
CA GLY A 215 -5.31 -2.61 -2.37
C GLY A 215 -5.12 -1.66 -3.55
N LEU A 216 -4.66 -0.42 -3.28
CA LEU A 216 -4.52 0.64 -4.29
C LEU A 216 -3.35 0.40 -5.27
N ASP A 217 -2.28 -0.24 -4.82
CA ASP A 217 -1.15 -0.61 -5.66
C ASP A 217 -1.29 -2.07 -6.08
N LYS A 218 -1.69 -2.29 -7.33
CA LYS A 218 -1.35 -3.55 -7.96
C LYS A 218 0.16 -3.57 -8.14
N VAL A 219 0.86 -4.32 -7.31
CA VAL A 219 2.09 -4.95 -7.77
C VAL A 219 1.63 -5.87 -8.90
N SER A 220 1.63 -5.37 -10.12
CA SER A 220 1.52 -6.22 -11.29
C SER A 220 2.75 -7.13 -11.24
N LYS A 221 2.59 -8.33 -10.64
CA LYS A 221 3.51 -9.42 -10.93
C LYS A 221 3.56 -9.43 -12.46
N PRO A 222 4.72 -9.33 -13.09
CA PRO A 222 4.78 -9.42 -14.54
C PRO A 222 4.08 -10.73 -14.88
N SER A 223 2.87 -10.64 -15.42
CA SER A 223 2.22 -11.78 -16.02
C SER A 223 3.12 -12.12 -17.19
N ILE A 224 3.86 -13.21 -17.07
CA ILE A 224 4.49 -13.82 -18.22
C ILE A 224 3.30 -14.20 -19.10
N VAL A 225 2.96 -13.31 -20.01
CA VAL A 225 2.08 -13.65 -21.12
C VAL A 225 2.89 -14.65 -21.94
N VAL A 226 2.72 -15.91 -21.64
CA VAL A 226 3.11 -16.97 -22.58
C VAL A 226 2.17 -16.77 -23.76
N SER A 227 2.60 -15.95 -24.71
CA SER A 227 1.95 -15.90 -26.02
C SER A 227 2.11 -17.27 -26.63
N ASN A 228 1.10 -18.11 -26.49
CA ASN A 228 0.92 -19.33 -27.27
C ASN A 228 0.49 -18.99 -28.71
N ASP A 229 1.11 -17.99 -29.33
CA ASP A 229 1.07 -17.80 -30.77
C ASP A 229 2.18 -18.63 -31.45
N ALA A 230 2.28 -19.90 -31.07
CA ALA A 230 2.78 -20.88 -31.95
C ALA A 230 1.54 -21.45 -32.69
N SER A 231 1.10 -20.76 -33.75
CA SER A 231 0.41 -21.42 -34.83
C SER A 231 1.33 -22.53 -35.28
N LEU A 232 0.99 -23.76 -34.85
CA LEU A 232 1.55 -24.98 -35.41
C LEU A 232 1.10 -25.06 -36.87
N ASP A 233 1.81 -24.33 -37.74
CA ASP A 233 1.86 -24.72 -39.13
C ASP A 233 2.55 -26.08 -39.16
N SER A 234 1.74 -27.08 -39.42
CA SER A 234 2.13 -28.46 -39.73
C SER A 234 2.95 -28.48 -41.03
N ALA A 235 4.25 -28.26 -40.90
CA ALA A 235 5.21 -28.54 -41.94
C ALA A 235 6.17 -29.61 -41.42
N ALA A 236 5.84 -30.84 -41.82
CA ALA A 236 6.69 -31.99 -42.06
C ALA A 236 8.06 -32.08 -41.39
N ALA A 237 8.15 -33.09 -40.53
CA ALA A 237 9.26 -34.01 -40.35
C ALA A 237 10.44 -33.85 -41.33
N ASP A 238 11.54 -33.36 -40.81
CA ASP A 238 12.95 -33.69 -40.98
C ASP A 238 13.77 -32.54 -40.39
N GLY A 239 13.65 -32.30 -39.11
CA GLY A 239 14.47 -31.37 -38.37
C GLY A 239 15.83 -32.02 -38.10
N ASP A 240 16.85 -31.51 -38.74
CA ASP A 240 18.24 -31.77 -38.39
C ASP A 240 18.53 -31.23 -36.98
N TYR A 241 18.50 -32.09 -35.99
CA TYR A 241 18.72 -31.76 -34.59
C TYR A 241 20.21 -31.62 -34.23
N THR A 242 21.13 -31.76 -35.19
CA THR A 242 22.58 -31.68 -34.97
C THR A 242 23.03 -30.31 -34.46
N SER A 243 22.25 -29.26 -34.74
CA SER A 243 22.52 -27.88 -34.22
C SER A 243 22.29 -27.72 -32.73
N PHE A 244 21.64 -28.70 -32.07
CA PHE A 244 21.40 -28.62 -30.62
C PHE A 244 22.56 -29.19 -29.79
N ASP A 245 23.50 -29.86 -30.41
CA ASP A 245 24.73 -30.34 -29.75
C ASP A 245 25.81 -29.26 -29.56
N GLU A 246 25.60 -28.06 -30.18
CA GLU A 246 26.49 -26.93 -29.97
C GLU A 246 26.05 -26.07 -28.76
N PRO A 247 27.00 -25.61 -27.95
CA PRO A 247 26.70 -24.72 -26.84
C PRO A 247 25.95 -23.44 -27.27
N PRO A 248 24.99 -22.92 -26.49
CA PRO A 248 24.11 -21.80 -26.89
C PRO A 248 24.82 -20.54 -27.38
N HIS A 249 26.04 -20.27 -26.90
CA HIS A 249 26.84 -19.11 -27.29
C HIS A 249 27.42 -19.17 -28.72
N LEU A 250 27.40 -20.35 -29.34
CA LEU A 250 27.88 -20.55 -30.72
C LEU A 250 26.75 -20.59 -31.75
N ARG A 251 25.49 -20.75 -31.32
CA ARG A 251 24.34 -20.94 -32.23
C ARG A 251 23.90 -19.69 -32.97
N ASN A 252 24.05 -18.50 -32.40
CA ASN A 252 23.67 -17.25 -33.04
C ASN A 252 24.48 -16.09 -32.44
N PRO A 253 25.40 -15.48 -33.19
CA PRO A 253 25.96 -14.21 -32.79
C PRO A 253 24.86 -13.15 -32.91
N VAL A 254 24.28 -12.73 -31.78
CA VAL A 254 23.38 -11.59 -31.75
C VAL A 254 24.19 -10.38 -32.18
N ARG A 255 23.96 -9.87 -33.39
CA ARG A 255 24.54 -8.61 -33.88
C ARG A 255 23.90 -7.47 -33.11
N TYR A 256 24.50 -7.10 -31.98
CA TYR A 256 24.30 -5.78 -31.41
C TYR A 256 25.11 -4.80 -32.29
N GLY A 257 24.43 -3.91 -32.93
CA GLY A 257 25.05 -2.84 -33.70
C GLY A 257 25.95 -1.98 -32.81
N ASN A 258 27.16 -1.67 -33.35
CA ASN A 258 28.19 -0.77 -32.87
C ASN A 258 29.13 -1.28 -31.77
N ALA A 259 30.29 -1.73 -32.26
CA ALA A 259 31.64 -1.54 -31.75
C ALA A 259 31.83 -1.73 -30.22
N VAL A 260 32.12 -2.95 -29.85
CA VAL A 260 33.00 -3.23 -28.73
C VAL A 260 34.22 -3.98 -29.29
N GLU A 261 35.41 -3.40 -29.10
CA GLU A 261 36.70 -4.01 -29.41
C GLU A 261 36.76 -5.40 -28.82
N SER A 262 37.17 -6.36 -29.66
CA SER A 262 37.47 -7.73 -29.24
C SER A 262 38.61 -7.74 -28.20
N VAL A 263 38.24 -8.00 -26.95
CA VAL A 263 39.23 -8.32 -25.92
C VAL A 263 39.68 -9.76 -26.16
N ASP A 264 40.89 -9.92 -26.64
CA ASP A 264 41.61 -11.21 -26.74
C ASP A 264 41.83 -11.76 -25.33
N ILE A 265 40.96 -12.64 -24.87
CA ILE A 265 41.15 -13.38 -23.62
C ILE A 265 42.17 -14.50 -23.92
N GLN A 266 43.42 -14.25 -23.56
CA GLN A 266 44.45 -15.27 -23.67
C GLN A 266 44.13 -16.46 -22.77
N SER A 267 44.31 -17.66 -23.31
CA SER A 267 43.96 -18.98 -22.79
C SER A 267 44.60 -19.40 -21.45
N LYS A 268 45.15 -18.48 -20.67
CA LYS A 268 45.79 -18.78 -19.37
C LYS A 268 44.89 -18.59 -18.15
N ASP A 269 43.72 -17.94 -18.31
CA ASP A 269 42.85 -17.67 -17.16
C ASP A 269 41.67 -18.63 -17.01
N MET A 270 41.59 -19.68 -17.85
CA MET A 270 40.46 -20.63 -17.82
C MET A 270 40.63 -21.72 -16.75
N ASP A 271 41.87 -22.05 -16.32
CA ASP A 271 42.10 -23.08 -15.31
C ASP A 271 41.48 -22.73 -13.92
N TYR A 272 41.22 -21.45 -13.68
CA TYR A 272 40.62 -20.99 -12.42
C TYR A 272 39.10 -21.21 -12.36
N LEU A 273 38.45 -21.40 -13.51
CA LEU A 273 36.99 -21.62 -13.58
C LEU A 273 36.60 -23.08 -13.37
N ASP A 274 37.54 -24.02 -13.51
CA ASP A 274 37.29 -25.46 -13.31
C ASP A 274 37.27 -25.87 -11.83
N VAL A 275 37.62 -24.96 -10.91
CA VAL A 275 37.58 -25.24 -9.47
C VAL A 275 36.17 -24.89 -8.94
N PRO A 276 35.43 -25.84 -8.37
CA PRO A 276 34.12 -25.57 -7.75
C PRO A 276 34.21 -24.46 -6.72
N ALA A 277 33.19 -23.58 -6.69
CA ALA A 277 33.16 -22.34 -5.90
C ALA A 277 33.39 -22.55 -4.38
N PHE A 278 33.05 -23.73 -3.84
CA PHE A 278 33.29 -24.06 -2.43
C PHE A 278 34.75 -24.35 -2.08
N LEU A 279 35.58 -24.72 -3.05
CA LEU A 279 37.00 -24.96 -2.85
C LEU A 279 37.88 -23.71 -3.03
N ARG A 280 37.33 -22.63 -3.59
CA ARG A 280 38.05 -21.36 -3.80
C ARG A 280 38.39 -20.62 -2.50
N ARG A 281 37.67 -20.91 -1.39
CA ARG A 281 37.86 -20.24 -0.09
C ARG A 281 38.91 -20.89 0.83
N GLN A 282 39.55 -21.98 0.40
CA GLN A 282 40.54 -22.68 1.23
C GLN A 282 42.00 -22.44 0.76
N ALA A 283 42.21 -21.54 -0.18
CA ALA A 283 43.54 -21.28 -0.77
C ALA A 283 44.13 -19.90 -0.39
N ASP A 284 43.57 -19.21 0.65
CA ASP A 284 44.17 -18.02 1.27
C ASP A 284 44.64 -18.35 2.70
#